data_ac84f2f025c2722e21461ebeb70c7002
#
_entry.id   ac84f2f025c2722e21461ebeb70c7002
#
_cell.length_a   1.000
_cell.length_b   1.000
_cell.length_c   1.000
_cell.angle_alpha   90.00
_cell.angle_beta   90.00
_cell.angle_gamma   90.00
#
_symmetry.space_group_name_H-M   'P 1'
#
loop_
_entity.id
_entity.type
_entity.pdbx_description
1 polymer ?
#
loop_
_entity_poly.entity_id
_entity_poly.type
_entity_poly.pdbx_seq_one_letter_code
_entity_poly.pdbx_strand_id
1 'polypeptide(L)'
;MSRRTLLRGAAVGAGAVALPSLLAACSGGPSGVTLGSNASDAVPKKAFAEAFKAYEKKSRKTVQVNTVHHENFQENINRYLQGSPDDVFMWFAGNRMQYFAQKGLLSDISELWRDFDGFTDALKKQSTGPDGKQYLVPYYYYPWAVFHRKSVFREKGYDIPKTFDQYRALARQMQKDGLVPFAFGDKDGWPAMGTFDYLNMRANGYDFHIALLRGQKSWNSPQVKQVFDLWRGLLPYHQKGANGRTWQEAAQTLAQKKAGMTVLGLPHPGQQFSAADREDLDFFPFPEIDPAHGQDAVEAPIDGFLMSKKAKDRDGAKDLLTFLATPEAENIYLKSDPNNIAVNSGADTAAYTPLQKKAVRLVSGAKQISQFLDRDTRPDFASTVMIQAIQQFLNRPDDIDGLVNDIERQKKQIFSAT
;
A
#
# COMPACT_ATOMS: atom_id res chain seq x y z
N MET A 1 19.32 22.03 55.09
CA MET A 1 18.63 22.36 56.34
C MET A 1 17.36 21.51 56.43
N SER A 2 17.36 20.61 57.43
CA SER A 2 16.28 19.71 57.83
C SER A 2 15.20 20.48 58.61
N ARG A 3 13.94 19.97 58.56
CA ARG A 3 12.98 19.90 59.67
C ARG A 3 11.65 19.31 59.14
N ARG A 4 11.46 18.12 59.41
CA ARG A 4 10.61 17.30 60.32
C ARG A 4 9.81 18.11 61.34
N THR A 5 8.52 17.77 61.53
CA THR A 5 7.84 17.45 62.82
C THR A 5 6.35 17.73 62.68
N LEU A 6 5.48 16.72 62.85
CA LEU A 6 4.67 16.30 64.00
C LEU A 6 3.35 17.09 64.15
N LEU A 7 2.16 16.52 64.37
CA LEU A 7 1.60 15.64 65.42
C LEU A 7 0.10 15.32 65.08
N ARG A 8 -0.38 14.11 65.21
CA ARG A 8 -1.14 13.44 66.28
C ARG A 8 -2.48 14.02 66.72
N GLY A 9 -3.47 13.13 66.60
CA GLY A 9 -4.57 12.94 67.58
C GLY A 9 -5.93 13.27 66.97
N ALA A 10 -6.98 12.49 66.98
CA ALA A 10 -7.53 11.61 68.02
C ALA A 10 -8.61 10.72 67.39
N ALA A 11 -8.80 9.56 67.99
CA ALA A 11 -9.82 8.56 67.70
C ALA A 11 -11.17 8.94 68.31
N VAL A 12 -12.20 8.23 67.81
CA VAL A 12 -13.41 7.68 68.50
C VAL A 12 -14.70 7.95 67.71
N GLY A 13 -15.37 6.83 67.36
CA GLY A 13 -16.78 6.88 66.95
C GLY A 13 -17.17 5.65 66.06
N ALA A 14 -17.44 4.51 66.69
CA ALA A 14 -18.03 3.36 66.05
C ALA A 14 -19.46 3.63 65.57
N GLY A 15 -19.73 3.35 64.32
CA GLY A 15 -21.07 3.28 63.74
C GLY A 15 -21.05 2.29 62.58
N ALA A 16 -21.38 1.04 62.89
CA ALA A 16 -21.57 0.02 61.87
C ALA A 16 -22.88 0.26 61.11
N VAL A 17 -22.78 0.78 59.91
CA VAL A 17 -23.89 0.73 58.92
C VAL A 17 -23.46 -0.23 57.84
N ALA A 18 -24.11 -1.39 57.84
CA ALA A 18 -24.00 -2.38 56.76
C ALA A 18 -24.61 -1.77 55.49
N LEU A 19 -23.74 -1.36 54.55
CA LEU A 19 -24.14 -1.09 53.18
C LEU A 19 -24.06 -2.40 52.39
N PRO A 20 -25.09 -2.78 51.64
CA PRO A 20 -25.03 -3.94 50.77
C PRO A 20 -23.98 -3.67 49.67
N SER A 21 -22.99 -4.53 49.56
CA SER A 21 -22.02 -4.56 48.50
C SER A 21 -22.70 -4.77 47.14
N LEU A 22 -23.00 -3.68 46.48
CA LEU A 22 -23.24 -3.64 45.04
C LEU A 22 -21.88 -3.78 44.35
N LEU A 23 -21.37 -5.01 44.35
CA LEU A 23 -20.40 -5.45 43.34
C LEU A 23 -21.17 -5.59 42.02
N ALA A 24 -21.57 -4.48 41.43
CA ALA A 24 -21.83 -4.42 40.01
C ALA A 24 -20.48 -4.43 39.34
N ALA A 25 -20.05 -5.60 38.96
CA ALA A 25 -18.96 -5.78 37.98
C ALA A 25 -19.43 -5.15 36.67
N CYS A 26 -19.20 -3.84 36.51
CA CYS A 26 -19.19 -3.21 35.20
C CYS A 26 -17.92 -3.62 34.46
N SER A 27 -17.87 -4.88 34.01
CA SER A 27 -16.98 -5.32 32.93
C SER A 27 -17.73 -5.19 31.59
N GLY A 28 -18.27 -4.02 31.32
CA GLY A 28 -18.89 -3.65 30.06
C GLY A 28 -18.13 -2.48 29.48
N GLY A 29 -16.87 -2.70 29.03
CA GLY A 29 -16.31 -1.87 27.98
C GLY A 29 -17.21 -2.04 26.73
N PRO A 30 -17.28 -1.06 25.81
CA PRO A 30 -18.10 -1.19 24.62
C PRO A 30 -17.69 -2.47 23.91
N SER A 31 -18.62 -3.43 23.84
CA SER A 31 -18.45 -4.70 23.14
C SER A 31 -18.42 -4.39 21.64
N GLY A 32 -17.25 -4.14 21.11
CA GLY A 32 -17.05 -3.84 19.69
C GLY A 32 -15.74 -4.44 19.19
N VAL A 33 -15.74 -4.83 17.93
CA VAL A 33 -14.54 -5.32 17.27
C VAL A 33 -13.53 -4.17 17.09
N THR A 34 -12.26 -4.43 17.39
CA THR A 34 -11.20 -3.45 17.18
C THR A 34 -10.55 -3.62 15.80
N LEU A 35 -10.21 -2.50 15.15
CA LEU A 35 -9.62 -2.49 13.82
C LEU A 35 -8.40 -1.56 13.76
N GLY A 36 -7.22 -2.14 13.47
CA GLY A 36 -6.00 -1.39 13.19
C GLY A 36 -5.98 -0.90 11.74
N SER A 37 -5.93 0.41 11.56
CA SER A 37 -6.00 1.03 10.24
C SER A 37 -4.73 1.81 9.91
N ASN A 38 -4.19 1.59 8.70
CA ASN A 38 -3.14 2.40 8.09
C ASN A 38 -3.68 3.45 7.11
N ALA A 39 -5.00 3.58 6.97
CA ALA A 39 -5.65 4.56 6.12
C ALA A 39 -5.64 5.94 6.80
N SER A 40 -4.47 6.59 6.82
CA SER A 40 -4.27 7.88 7.49
C SER A 40 -4.62 9.10 6.63
N ASP A 41 -4.58 8.96 5.29
CA ASP A 41 -4.95 10.03 4.38
C ASP A 41 -6.46 10.31 4.42
N ALA A 42 -6.84 11.56 4.20
CA ALA A 42 -8.22 12.04 4.42
C ALA A 42 -9.26 11.29 3.59
N VAL A 43 -8.95 10.98 2.31
CA VAL A 43 -9.90 10.34 1.41
C VAL A 43 -10.17 8.88 1.80
N PRO A 44 -9.18 7.97 1.89
CA PRO A 44 -9.42 6.59 2.30
C PRO A 44 -9.94 6.49 3.73
N LYS A 45 -9.46 7.33 4.66
CA LYS A 45 -9.97 7.36 6.03
C LYS A 45 -11.47 7.63 6.09
N LYS A 46 -11.95 8.62 5.31
CA LYS A 46 -13.38 8.93 5.21
C LYS A 46 -14.15 7.76 4.56
N ALA A 47 -13.64 7.21 3.47
CA ALA A 47 -14.30 6.13 2.74
C ALA A 47 -14.49 4.87 3.62
N PHE A 48 -13.46 4.48 4.37
CA PHE A 48 -13.58 3.38 5.33
C PHE A 48 -14.50 3.69 6.49
N ALA A 49 -14.53 4.93 7.01
CA ALA A 49 -15.45 5.31 8.06
C ALA A 49 -16.93 5.14 7.63
N GLU A 50 -17.24 5.41 6.36
CA GLU A 50 -18.58 5.19 5.81
C GLU A 50 -18.91 3.69 5.69
N ALA A 51 -17.97 2.86 5.27
CA ALA A 51 -18.15 1.41 5.22
C ALA A 51 -18.35 0.81 6.61
N PHE A 52 -17.54 1.22 7.59
CA PHE A 52 -17.70 0.74 8.99
C PHE A 52 -19.02 1.20 9.60
N LYS A 53 -19.45 2.42 9.35
CA LYS A 53 -20.77 2.92 9.79
C LYS A 53 -21.92 2.11 9.18
N ALA A 54 -21.81 1.67 7.93
CA ALA A 54 -22.80 0.80 7.32
C ALA A 54 -22.83 -0.58 7.99
N TYR A 55 -21.67 -1.16 8.31
CA TYR A 55 -21.59 -2.37 9.12
C TYR A 55 -22.25 -2.21 10.48
N GLU A 56 -21.95 -1.15 11.23
CA GLU A 56 -22.52 -0.88 12.55
C GLU A 56 -24.05 -0.79 12.51
N LYS A 57 -24.59 -0.11 11.49
CA LYS A 57 -26.02 0.00 11.27
C LYS A 57 -26.68 -1.36 11.01
N LYS A 58 -26.02 -2.22 10.24
CA LYS A 58 -26.54 -3.54 9.84
C LYS A 58 -26.41 -4.58 10.93
N SER A 59 -25.27 -4.65 11.59
CA SER A 59 -24.94 -5.65 12.62
C SER A 59 -25.37 -5.25 14.02
N ARG A 60 -25.58 -3.96 14.27
CA ARG A 60 -25.75 -3.35 15.62
C ARG A 60 -24.53 -3.56 16.53
N LYS A 61 -23.36 -3.84 15.96
CA LYS A 61 -22.06 -3.95 16.64
C LYS A 61 -21.23 -2.73 16.30
N THR A 62 -20.36 -2.29 17.20
CA THR A 62 -19.48 -1.14 16.98
C THR A 62 -18.11 -1.59 16.42
N VAL A 63 -17.48 -0.72 15.66
CA VAL A 63 -16.09 -0.89 15.19
C VAL A 63 -15.22 0.20 15.79
N GLN A 64 -14.32 -0.18 16.70
CA GLN A 64 -13.32 0.74 17.24
C GLN A 64 -12.13 0.80 16.30
N VAL A 65 -12.00 1.89 15.53
CA VAL A 65 -10.92 2.06 14.56
C VAL A 65 -9.72 2.77 15.19
N ASN A 66 -8.57 2.11 15.21
CA ASN A 66 -7.30 2.62 15.68
C ASN A 66 -6.42 2.98 14.47
N THR A 67 -6.48 4.25 14.03
CA THR A 67 -5.71 4.71 12.87
C THR A 67 -4.31 5.16 13.29
N VAL A 68 -3.31 4.59 12.62
CA VAL A 68 -1.90 4.98 12.71
C VAL A 68 -1.45 5.48 11.35
N HIS A 69 -0.51 6.42 11.33
CA HIS A 69 0.09 6.91 10.09
C HIS A 69 0.62 5.74 9.25
N HIS A 70 0.41 5.79 7.94
CA HIS A 70 0.63 4.66 7.04
C HIS A 70 2.02 4.04 7.17
N GLU A 71 3.06 4.86 7.11
CA GLU A 71 4.46 4.43 7.20
C GLU A 71 4.77 3.87 8.59
N ASN A 72 4.33 4.55 9.65
CA ASN A 72 4.54 4.10 11.02
C ASN A 72 3.87 2.75 11.30
N PHE A 73 2.70 2.50 10.70
CA PHE A 73 2.03 1.22 10.82
C PHE A 73 2.83 0.11 10.15
N GLN A 74 3.37 0.37 8.95
CA GLN A 74 4.20 -0.60 8.22
C GLN A 74 5.51 -0.90 8.95
N GLU A 75 6.21 0.12 9.43
CA GLU A 75 7.49 -0.03 10.16
C GLU A 75 7.32 -0.82 11.46
N ASN A 76 6.21 -0.60 12.15
CA ASN A 76 5.96 -1.19 13.45
C ASN A 76 5.12 -2.47 13.42
N ILE A 77 4.74 -2.98 12.27
CA ILE A 77 3.80 -4.11 12.14
C ILE A 77 4.25 -5.37 12.89
N ASN A 78 5.55 -5.70 12.88
CA ASN A 78 6.08 -6.85 13.61
C ASN A 78 5.83 -6.71 15.12
N ARG A 79 6.13 -5.55 15.69
CA ARG A 79 5.91 -5.25 17.11
C ARG A 79 4.42 -5.20 17.44
N TYR A 80 3.63 -4.61 16.56
CA TYR A 80 2.17 -4.54 16.69
C TYR A 80 1.57 -5.95 16.78
N LEU A 81 1.89 -6.85 15.83
CA LEU A 81 1.35 -8.22 15.80
C LEU A 81 1.84 -9.08 16.97
N GLN A 82 3.06 -8.87 17.44
CA GLN A 82 3.61 -9.60 18.62
C GLN A 82 3.09 -9.05 19.94
N GLY A 83 2.70 -7.80 20.01
CA GLY A 83 2.17 -7.12 21.19
C GLY A 83 0.69 -7.40 21.45
N SER A 84 -0.11 -6.35 21.42
CA SER A 84 -1.57 -6.37 21.59
C SER A 84 -2.23 -5.77 20.35
N PRO A 85 -2.27 -6.52 19.25
CA PRO A 85 -2.89 -6.06 18.01
C PRO A 85 -4.41 -5.96 18.17
N ASP A 86 -5.02 -5.19 17.27
CA ASP A 86 -6.46 -5.18 17.09
C ASP A 86 -6.97 -6.54 16.58
N ASP A 87 -8.28 -6.77 16.65
CA ASP A 87 -8.90 -8.02 16.21
C ASP A 87 -8.76 -8.21 14.70
N VAL A 88 -9.04 -7.14 13.95
CA VAL A 88 -8.85 -7.03 12.50
C VAL A 88 -7.84 -5.92 12.22
N PHE A 89 -7.09 -6.02 11.15
CA PHE A 89 -6.21 -4.94 10.71
C PHE A 89 -6.07 -4.90 9.19
N MET A 90 -5.78 -3.71 8.66
CA MET A 90 -5.53 -3.49 7.24
C MET A 90 -4.12 -3.92 6.90
N TRP A 91 -3.97 -4.65 5.79
CA TRP A 91 -2.67 -5.07 5.29
C TRP A 91 -2.70 -5.39 3.80
N PHE A 92 -1.63 -5.98 3.29
CA PHE A 92 -1.36 -6.23 1.88
C PHE A 92 -1.35 -7.73 1.56
N ALA A 93 -1.79 -8.08 0.36
CA ALA A 93 -1.63 -9.40 -0.22
C ALA A 93 -0.15 -9.76 -0.50
N GLY A 94 0.10 -10.95 -1.00
CA GLY A 94 1.41 -11.39 -1.44
C GLY A 94 2.35 -11.79 -0.30
N ASN A 95 3.65 -11.62 -0.51
CA ASN A 95 4.67 -12.09 0.44
C ASN A 95 4.56 -11.44 1.82
N ARG A 96 4.10 -10.20 1.92
CA ARG A 96 3.92 -9.55 3.23
C ARG A 96 2.88 -10.25 4.10
N MET A 97 1.77 -10.71 3.54
CA MET A 97 0.79 -11.52 4.27
C MET A 97 1.38 -12.90 4.59
N GLN A 98 1.98 -13.57 3.59
CA GLN A 98 2.56 -14.91 3.74
C GLN A 98 3.63 -14.97 4.84
N TYR A 99 4.47 -13.96 4.94
CA TYR A 99 5.49 -13.85 5.98
C TYR A 99 4.90 -13.88 7.40
N PHE A 100 3.82 -13.16 7.65
CA PHE A 100 3.16 -13.15 8.95
C PHE A 100 2.34 -14.41 9.21
N ALA A 101 1.77 -15.02 8.16
CA ALA A 101 1.12 -16.33 8.24
C ALA A 101 2.12 -17.42 8.69
N GLN A 102 3.31 -17.48 8.07
CA GLN A 102 4.38 -18.40 8.44
C GLN A 102 4.86 -18.22 9.89
N LYS A 103 4.87 -16.99 10.38
CA LYS A 103 5.20 -16.70 11.78
C LYS A 103 4.08 -17.01 12.78
N GLY A 104 2.93 -17.50 12.31
CA GLY A 104 1.79 -17.81 13.17
C GLY A 104 1.13 -16.58 13.80
N LEU A 105 1.29 -15.40 13.22
CA LEU A 105 0.77 -14.14 13.73
C LEU A 105 -0.62 -13.79 13.19
N LEU A 106 -1.11 -14.55 12.20
CA LEU A 106 -2.42 -14.39 11.57
C LEU A 106 -3.37 -15.52 11.96
N SER A 107 -4.66 -15.23 11.96
CA SER A 107 -5.71 -16.24 12.11
C SER A 107 -6.10 -16.79 10.73
N ASP A 108 -6.24 -18.09 10.65
CA ASP A 108 -6.83 -18.80 9.53
C ASP A 108 -8.31 -18.40 9.40
N ILE A 109 -8.71 -17.91 8.23
CA ILE A 109 -10.07 -17.53 7.87
C ILE A 109 -10.60 -18.35 6.70
N SER A 110 -10.02 -19.52 6.43
CA SER A 110 -10.44 -20.40 5.33
C SER A 110 -11.91 -20.81 5.39
N GLU A 111 -12.48 -20.86 6.59
CA GLU A 111 -13.90 -21.13 6.78
C GLU A 111 -14.79 -20.05 6.15
N LEU A 112 -14.40 -18.76 6.26
CA LEU A 112 -15.16 -17.65 5.67
C LEU A 112 -15.11 -17.68 4.14
N TRP A 113 -13.98 -18.13 3.59
CA TRP A 113 -13.78 -18.23 2.14
C TRP A 113 -14.68 -19.25 1.44
N ARG A 114 -15.35 -20.13 2.19
CA ARG A 114 -16.35 -21.07 1.62
C ARG A 114 -17.63 -20.34 1.19
N ASP A 115 -17.94 -19.24 1.88
CA ASP A 115 -19.14 -18.46 1.72
C ASP A 115 -18.92 -17.14 0.97
N PHE A 116 -17.67 -16.85 0.56
CA PHE A 116 -17.33 -15.65 -0.19
C PHE A 116 -17.63 -15.85 -1.68
N ASP A 117 -18.55 -15.05 -2.19
CA ASP A 117 -18.87 -14.98 -3.61
C ASP A 117 -18.17 -13.80 -4.28
N GLY A 118 -17.95 -13.90 -5.60
CA GLY A 118 -17.46 -12.80 -6.42
C GLY A 118 -15.94 -12.61 -6.44
N PHE A 119 -15.16 -13.46 -5.74
CA PHE A 119 -13.72 -13.46 -5.82
C PHE A 119 -13.20 -14.50 -6.82
N THR A 120 -12.21 -14.12 -7.61
CA THR A 120 -11.54 -15.02 -8.55
C THR A 120 -10.56 -15.96 -7.87
N ASP A 121 -10.23 -17.09 -8.53
CA ASP A 121 -9.18 -18.00 -8.04
C ASP A 121 -7.82 -17.31 -7.88
N ALA A 122 -7.53 -16.32 -8.72
CA ALA A 122 -6.32 -15.50 -8.60
C ALA A 122 -6.29 -14.70 -7.29
N LEU A 123 -7.41 -14.06 -6.90
CA LEU A 123 -7.54 -13.35 -5.63
C LEU A 123 -7.44 -14.31 -4.44
N LYS A 124 -8.08 -15.47 -4.52
CA LYS A 124 -7.97 -16.53 -3.50
C LYS A 124 -6.51 -16.96 -3.33
N LYS A 125 -5.78 -17.17 -4.43
CA LYS A 125 -4.36 -17.51 -4.40
C LYS A 125 -3.51 -16.43 -3.73
N GLN A 126 -3.76 -15.14 -4.02
CA GLN A 126 -3.08 -14.01 -3.38
C GLN A 126 -3.41 -13.86 -1.89
N SER A 127 -4.54 -14.42 -1.44
CA SER A 127 -5.00 -14.45 -0.05
C SER A 127 -4.55 -15.71 0.70
N THR A 128 -3.82 -16.62 0.03
CA THR A 128 -3.44 -17.93 0.54
C THR A 128 -2.00 -17.91 1.06
N GLY A 129 -1.81 -18.41 2.27
CA GLY A 129 -0.51 -18.64 2.87
C GLY A 129 0.20 -19.86 2.30
N PRO A 130 1.50 -20.07 2.63
CA PRO A 130 2.27 -21.23 2.16
C PRO A 130 1.74 -22.58 2.67
N ASP A 131 0.95 -22.57 3.74
CA ASP A 131 0.26 -23.74 4.31
C ASP A 131 -1.08 -24.07 3.62
N GLY A 132 -1.42 -23.35 2.55
CA GLY A 132 -2.65 -23.54 1.79
C GLY A 132 -3.91 -22.90 2.40
N LYS A 133 -3.78 -22.21 3.53
CA LYS A 133 -4.89 -21.58 4.24
C LYS A 133 -5.06 -20.12 3.79
N GLN A 134 -6.29 -19.60 3.91
CA GLN A 134 -6.60 -18.23 3.58
C GLN A 134 -6.48 -17.33 4.82
N TYR A 135 -5.87 -16.15 4.62
CA TYR A 135 -5.55 -15.20 5.70
C TYR A 135 -6.03 -13.78 5.41
N LEU A 136 -6.32 -13.43 4.16
CA LEU A 136 -6.70 -12.08 3.72
C LEU A 136 -8.11 -12.08 3.14
N VAL A 137 -8.89 -11.06 3.47
CA VAL A 137 -10.05 -10.61 2.70
C VAL A 137 -9.54 -9.49 1.79
N PRO A 138 -9.38 -9.70 0.47
CA PRO A 138 -9.00 -8.64 -0.45
C PRO A 138 -10.13 -7.63 -0.55
N TYR A 139 -9.80 -6.32 -0.71
CA TYR A 139 -10.82 -5.27 -0.65
C TYR A 139 -10.79 -4.33 -1.86
N TYR A 140 -9.63 -3.96 -2.34
CA TYR A 140 -9.45 -3.22 -3.60
C TYR A 140 -8.07 -3.50 -4.19
N TYR A 141 -7.92 -3.16 -5.47
CA TYR A 141 -6.64 -3.11 -6.15
C TYR A 141 -6.53 -1.84 -6.99
N TYR A 142 -5.31 -1.54 -7.45
CA TYR A 142 -5.06 -0.38 -8.29
C TYR A 142 -3.79 -0.57 -9.12
N PRO A 143 -3.80 -0.24 -10.43
CA PRO A 143 -2.58 -0.29 -11.21
C PRO A 143 -1.66 0.88 -10.88
N TRP A 144 -0.37 0.62 -10.94
CA TRP A 144 0.63 1.65 -11.11
C TRP A 144 0.78 1.99 -12.59
N ALA A 145 1.06 3.27 -12.90
CA ALA A 145 1.17 3.75 -14.26
C ALA A 145 1.88 5.10 -14.31
N VAL A 146 2.07 5.63 -15.51
CA VAL A 146 2.55 6.99 -15.71
C VAL A 146 1.35 7.93 -15.83
N PHE A 147 1.11 8.71 -14.78
CA PHE A 147 0.00 9.67 -14.73
C PHE A 147 0.38 11.01 -15.31
N HIS A 148 -0.60 11.68 -15.93
CA HIS A 148 -0.46 12.99 -16.56
C HIS A 148 -1.78 13.75 -16.56
N ARG A 149 -1.75 15.06 -16.86
CA ARG A 149 -2.96 15.85 -17.14
C ARG A 149 -3.25 15.87 -18.65
N LYS A 150 -4.46 15.48 -19.05
CA LYS A 150 -4.91 15.52 -20.45
C LYS A 150 -4.82 16.93 -21.03
N SER A 151 -5.19 17.93 -20.24
CA SER A 151 -5.14 19.34 -20.67
C SER A 151 -3.73 19.79 -21.02
N VAL A 152 -2.71 19.41 -20.21
CA VAL A 152 -1.31 19.77 -20.45
C VAL A 152 -0.78 19.09 -21.72
N PHE A 153 -1.07 17.79 -21.89
CA PHE A 153 -0.65 17.07 -23.10
C PHE A 153 -1.25 17.67 -24.37
N ARG A 154 -2.56 17.95 -24.33
CA ARG A 154 -3.26 18.58 -25.47
C ARG A 154 -2.73 19.99 -25.76
N GLU A 155 -2.57 20.83 -24.75
CA GLU A 155 -2.10 22.24 -24.90
C GLU A 155 -0.68 22.30 -25.47
N LYS A 156 0.18 21.39 -25.04
CA LYS A 156 1.58 21.33 -25.46
C LYS A 156 1.83 20.46 -26.71
N GLY A 157 0.81 19.75 -27.19
CA GLY A 157 0.95 18.83 -28.32
C GLY A 157 1.82 17.59 -28.01
N TYR A 158 1.77 17.09 -26.76
CA TYR A 158 2.56 15.91 -26.39
C TYR A 158 1.83 14.63 -26.78
N ASP A 159 2.58 13.72 -27.42
CA ASP A 159 2.12 12.37 -27.73
C ASP A 159 2.39 11.41 -26.56
N ILE A 160 1.53 10.40 -26.41
CA ILE A 160 1.74 9.34 -25.45
C ILE A 160 2.89 8.43 -25.89
N PRO A 161 3.98 8.30 -25.11
CA PRO A 161 5.13 7.51 -25.49
C PRO A 161 4.82 6.00 -25.36
N LYS A 162 5.22 5.21 -26.34
CA LYS A 162 5.08 3.74 -26.34
C LYS A 162 6.39 3.04 -25.95
N THR A 163 7.53 3.66 -26.29
CA THR A 163 8.86 3.12 -26.00
C THR A 163 9.61 4.01 -25.01
N PHE A 164 10.61 3.45 -24.37
CA PHE A 164 11.47 4.17 -23.42
C PHE A 164 12.22 5.35 -24.07
N ASP A 165 12.63 5.20 -25.32
CA ASP A 165 13.26 6.31 -26.04
C ASP A 165 12.31 7.47 -26.31
N GLN A 166 11.04 7.19 -26.67
CA GLN A 166 10.01 8.20 -26.78
C GLN A 166 9.72 8.86 -25.43
N TYR A 167 9.73 8.09 -24.34
CA TYR A 167 9.53 8.60 -22.98
C TYR A 167 10.63 9.57 -22.55
N ARG A 168 11.89 9.22 -22.85
CA ARG A 168 13.05 10.11 -22.65
C ARG A 168 12.99 11.35 -23.53
N ALA A 169 12.55 11.20 -24.78
CA ALA A 169 12.40 12.32 -25.70
C ALA A 169 11.31 13.29 -25.21
N LEU A 170 10.18 12.77 -24.75
CA LEU A 170 9.11 13.57 -24.16
C LEU A 170 9.59 14.30 -22.89
N ALA A 171 10.34 13.63 -22.01
CA ALA A 171 10.89 14.27 -20.81
C ALA A 171 11.84 15.44 -21.17
N ARG A 172 12.69 15.28 -22.20
CA ARG A 172 13.54 16.37 -22.71
C ARG A 172 12.71 17.53 -23.25
N GLN A 173 11.61 17.24 -23.97
CA GLN A 173 10.74 18.27 -24.50
C GLN A 173 10.05 19.03 -23.37
N MET A 174 9.47 18.34 -22.39
CA MET A 174 8.83 18.96 -21.22
C MET A 174 9.80 19.87 -20.45
N GLN A 175 11.06 19.47 -20.31
CA GLN A 175 12.07 20.29 -19.65
C GLN A 175 12.37 21.58 -20.45
N LYS A 176 12.44 21.50 -21.78
CA LYS A 176 12.59 22.69 -22.65
C LYS A 176 11.38 23.63 -22.56
N ASP A 177 10.18 23.07 -22.37
CA ASP A 177 8.94 23.82 -22.24
C ASP A 177 8.72 24.38 -20.81
N GLY A 178 9.72 24.24 -19.93
CA GLY A 178 9.71 24.78 -18.57
C GLY A 178 8.94 23.96 -17.54
N LEU A 179 8.52 22.74 -17.90
CA LEU A 179 7.89 21.82 -16.95
C LEU A 179 8.94 20.98 -16.20
N VAL A 180 8.62 20.55 -15.01
CA VAL A 180 9.28 19.39 -14.37
C VAL A 180 8.79 18.13 -15.10
N PRO A 181 9.64 17.37 -15.81
CA PRO A 181 9.13 16.23 -16.57
C PRO A 181 8.48 15.18 -15.68
N PHE A 182 9.15 14.79 -14.57
CA PHE A 182 8.64 13.82 -13.62
C PHE A 182 8.48 14.43 -12.23
N ALA A 183 7.25 14.65 -11.78
CA ALA A 183 6.97 14.92 -10.37
C ALA A 183 7.42 13.69 -9.56
N PHE A 184 8.26 13.89 -8.56
CA PHE A 184 8.90 12.80 -7.86
C PHE A 184 9.15 13.14 -6.38
N GLY A 185 8.73 12.26 -5.49
CA GLY A 185 8.91 12.37 -4.04
C GLY A 185 9.08 10.98 -3.44
N ASP A 186 10.13 10.81 -2.61
CA ASP A 186 10.51 9.54 -2.00
C ASP A 186 10.91 9.69 -0.53
N LYS A 187 10.35 10.70 0.16
CA LYS A 187 10.61 10.90 1.59
C LYS A 187 10.29 9.64 2.40
N ASP A 188 9.22 8.93 2.01
CA ASP A 188 8.72 7.75 2.69
C ASP A 188 9.42 6.45 2.22
N GLY A 189 10.30 6.55 1.21
CA GLY A 189 11.17 5.49 0.72
C GLY A 189 10.50 4.43 -0.18
N TRP A 190 9.18 4.35 -0.21
CA TRP A 190 8.47 3.39 -1.05
C TRP A 190 8.09 3.93 -2.44
N PRO A 191 7.79 5.22 -2.67
CA PRO A 191 7.28 5.64 -3.99
C PRO A 191 8.23 5.36 -5.15
N ALA A 192 9.53 5.45 -4.90
CA ALA A 192 10.55 5.21 -5.92
C ALA A 192 10.64 3.73 -6.34
N MET A 193 10.17 2.79 -5.50
CA MET A 193 10.18 1.36 -5.81
C MET A 193 9.40 1.04 -7.08
N GLY A 194 8.23 1.69 -7.30
CA GLY A 194 7.44 1.46 -8.52
C GLY A 194 8.17 1.86 -9.81
N THR A 195 9.06 2.85 -9.75
CA THR A 195 9.93 3.16 -10.91
C THR A 195 10.94 2.05 -11.14
N PHE A 196 11.57 1.51 -10.09
CA PHE A 196 12.48 0.37 -10.19
C PHE A 196 11.75 -0.87 -10.75
N ASP A 197 10.57 -1.16 -10.25
CA ASP A 197 9.77 -2.32 -10.65
C ASP A 197 9.46 -2.28 -12.14
N TYR A 198 8.96 -1.15 -12.63
CA TYR A 198 8.67 -1.02 -14.06
C TYR A 198 9.91 -1.08 -14.92
N LEU A 199 10.99 -0.40 -14.55
CA LEU A 199 12.26 -0.51 -15.29
C LEU A 199 12.74 -1.95 -15.37
N ASN A 200 12.66 -2.69 -14.25
CA ASN A 200 13.10 -4.08 -14.20
C ASN A 200 12.18 -5.01 -15.00
N MET A 201 10.87 -4.90 -14.83
CA MET A 201 9.90 -5.72 -15.59
C MET A 201 9.96 -5.45 -17.10
N ARG A 202 10.19 -4.20 -17.52
CA ARG A 202 10.29 -3.83 -18.94
C ARG A 202 11.62 -4.20 -19.59
N ALA A 203 12.72 -4.24 -18.80
CA ALA A 203 14.03 -4.59 -19.31
C ALA A 203 14.36 -6.09 -19.19
N ASN A 204 13.87 -6.76 -18.13
CA ASN A 204 14.28 -8.12 -17.78
C ASN A 204 13.12 -9.13 -17.70
N GLY A 205 11.87 -8.65 -17.82
CA GLY A 205 10.67 -9.47 -17.74
C GLY A 205 10.21 -9.77 -16.31
N TYR A 206 8.96 -10.20 -16.21
CA TYR A 206 8.27 -10.50 -14.94
C TYR A 206 8.96 -11.61 -14.14
N ASP A 207 9.33 -12.71 -14.79
CA ASP A 207 9.88 -13.88 -14.08
C ASP A 207 11.23 -13.55 -13.44
N PHE A 208 12.08 -12.77 -14.13
CA PHE A 208 13.33 -12.27 -13.54
C PHE A 208 13.04 -11.35 -12.37
N HIS A 209 12.11 -10.42 -12.53
CA HIS A 209 11.73 -9.46 -11.50
C HIS A 209 11.26 -10.18 -10.21
N ILE A 210 10.30 -11.09 -10.32
CA ILE A 210 9.80 -11.83 -9.16
C ILE A 210 10.87 -12.74 -8.53
N ALA A 211 11.69 -13.40 -9.34
CA ALA A 211 12.79 -14.22 -8.83
C ALA A 211 13.85 -13.38 -8.09
N LEU A 212 14.11 -12.14 -8.54
CA LEU A 212 14.98 -11.19 -7.86
C LEU A 212 14.42 -10.81 -6.50
N LEU A 213 13.13 -10.42 -6.43
CA LEU A 213 12.46 -10.01 -5.20
C LEU A 213 12.35 -11.15 -4.17
N ARG A 214 12.25 -12.38 -4.64
CA ARG A 214 12.27 -13.60 -3.80
C ARG A 214 13.66 -14.05 -3.37
N GLY A 215 14.71 -13.27 -3.68
CA GLY A 215 16.09 -13.60 -3.31
C GLY A 215 16.74 -14.70 -4.16
N GLN A 216 16.07 -15.20 -5.21
CA GLN A 216 16.53 -16.28 -6.07
C GLN A 216 17.51 -15.83 -7.15
N LYS A 217 17.58 -14.53 -7.41
CA LYS A 217 18.54 -13.90 -8.34
C LYS A 217 19.47 -12.97 -7.57
N SER A 218 20.61 -12.67 -8.19
CA SER A 218 21.60 -11.78 -7.58
C SER A 218 21.31 -10.32 -7.89
N TRP A 219 21.34 -9.48 -6.85
CA TRP A 219 21.19 -8.04 -6.99
C TRP A 219 22.41 -7.37 -7.66
N ASN A 220 23.59 -7.99 -7.63
CA ASN A 220 24.76 -7.48 -8.35
C ASN A 220 24.91 -8.07 -9.77
N SER A 221 23.82 -8.62 -10.32
CA SER A 221 23.80 -9.12 -11.70
C SER A 221 23.87 -7.98 -12.73
N PRO A 222 24.36 -8.27 -13.96
CA PRO A 222 24.34 -7.27 -15.04
C PRO A 222 22.97 -6.70 -15.34
N GLN A 223 21.93 -7.50 -15.22
CA GLN A 223 20.54 -7.10 -15.42
C GLN A 223 20.12 -6.01 -14.42
N VAL A 224 20.42 -6.18 -13.13
CA VAL A 224 20.06 -5.17 -12.12
C VAL A 224 20.89 -3.89 -12.30
N LYS A 225 22.16 -4.00 -12.65
CA LYS A 225 23.00 -2.84 -13.00
C LYS A 225 22.41 -2.05 -14.16
N GLN A 226 21.94 -2.75 -15.20
CA GLN A 226 21.25 -2.13 -16.34
C GLN A 226 20.00 -1.35 -15.90
N VAL A 227 19.22 -1.86 -14.96
CA VAL A 227 18.03 -1.15 -14.43
C VAL A 227 18.44 0.18 -13.79
N PHE A 228 19.46 0.18 -12.94
CA PHE A 228 19.96 1.40 -12.32
C PHE A 228 20.59 2.36 -13.35
N ASP A 229 21.26 1.87 -14.39
CA ASP A 229 21.78 2.68 -15.49
C ASP A 229 20.67 3.36 -16.29
N LEU A 230 19.60 2.64 -16.62
CA LEU A 230 18.40 3.19 -17.26
C LEU A 230 17.77 4.29 -16.40
N TRP A 231 17.66 4.03 -15.09
CA TRP A 231 17.10 5.01 -14.16
C TRP A 231 17.99 6.24 -14.00
N ARG A 232 19.32 6.04 -13.90
CA ARG A 232 20.29 7.15 -13.88
C ARG A 232 20.08 8.10 -15.07
N GLY A 233 19.77 7.55 -16.25
CA GLY A 233 19.42 8.34 -17.44
C GLY A 233 18.13 9.16 -17.33
N LEU A 234 17.25 8.85 -16.38
CA LEU A 234 16.02 9.62 -16.11
C LEU A 234 16.19 10.66 -14.99
N LEU A 235 17.17 10.51 -14.09
CA LEU A 235 17.33 11.39 -12.92
C LEU A 235 17.43 12.89 -13.26
N PRO A 236 18.06 13.33 -14.39
CA PRO A 236 18.06 14.75 -14.78
C PRO A 236 16.66 15.35 -15.01
N TYR A 237 15.65 14.51 -15.24
CA TYR A 237 14.26 14.87 -15.49
C TYR A 237 13.36 14.76 -14.26
N HIS A 238 13.86 14.16 -13.17
CA HIS A 238 13.13 14.05 -11.90
C HIS A 238 13.07 15.39 -11.16
N GLN A 239 12.00 15.61 -10.45
CA GLN A 239 11.87 16.73 -9.52
C GLN A 239 12.96 16.64 -8.46
N LYS A 240 13.78 17.70 -8.34
CA LYS A 240 14.92 17.72 -7.41
C LYS A 240 14.47 17.61 -5.96
N GLY A 241 15.31 17.01 -5.11
CA GLY A 241 15.05 16.87 -3.68
C GLY A 241 14.01 15.79 -3.34
N ALA A 242 14.01 14.69 -4.07
CA ALA A 242 13.07 13.57 -3.91
C ALA A 242 13.01 13.05 -2.48
N ASN A 243 14.15 12.77 -1.84
CA ASN A 243 14.22 12.21 -0.48
C ASN A 243 13.70 13.14 0.64
N GLY A 244 13.44 14.41 0.32
CA GLY A 244 12.81 15.37 1.24
C GLY A 244 11.36 15.69 0.94
N ARG A 245 10.83 15.17 -0.18
CA ARG A 245 9.46 15.43 -0.65
C ARG A 245 8.59 14.20 -0.51
N THR A 246 7.37 14.37 0.00
CA THR A 246 6.36 13.32 0.04
C THR A 246 5.76 13.05 -1.34
N TRP A 247 5.14 11.88 -1.52
CA TRP A 247 4.42 11.59 -2.75
C TRP A 247 3.21 12.54 -2.96
N GLN A 248 2.58 13.02 -1.88
CA GLN A 248 1.49 13.99 -1.93
C GLN A 248 1.97 15.33 -2.55
N GLU A 249 3.10 15.84 -2.09
CA GLU A 249 3.69 17.08 -2.62
C GLU A 249 4.11 16.91 -4.09
N ALA A 250 4.63 15.74 -4.47
CA ALA A 250 4.94 15.43 -5.85
C ALA A 250 3.67 15.38 -6.72
N ALA A 251 2.62 14.67 -6.29
CA ALA A 251 1.36 14.59 -7.01
C ALA A 251 0.65 15.96 -7.11
N GLN A 252 0.77 16.81 -6.08
CA GLN A 252 0.30 18.20 -6.15
C GLN A 252 1.01 19.02 -7.23
N THR A 253 2.32 18.77 -7.45
CA THR A 253 3.06 19.46 -8.53
C THR A 253 2.47 19.11 -9.90
N LEU A 254 2.03 17.86 -10.11
CA LEU A 254 1.28 17.44 -11.29
C LEU A 254 -0.10 18.10 -11.34
N ALA A 255 -0.85 18.08 -10.24
CA ALA A 255 -2.18 18.68 -10.17
C ALA A 255 -2.16 20.20 -10.46
N GLN A 256 -1.09 20.90 -10.10
CA GLN A 256 -0.87 22.32 -10.36
C GLN A 256 -0.33 22.64 -11.75
N LYS A 257 -0.23 21.66 -12.67
CA LYS A 257 0.34 21.82 -14.03
C LYS A 257 1.81 22.26 -14.05
N LYS A 258 2.55 22.05 -12.97
CA LYS A 258 3.99 22.38 -12.86
C LYS A 258 4.87 21.21 -13.28
N ALA A 259 4.32 20.00 -13.31
CA ALA A 259 4.98 18.81 -13.83
C ALA A 259 4.18 18.17 -14.94
N GLY A 260 4.88 17.43 -15.82
CA GLY A 260 4.28 16.72 -16.94
C GLY A 260 3.73 15.35 -16.58
N MET A 261 4.48 14.57 -15.79
CA MET A 261 4.19 13.17 -15.51
C MET A 261 4.56 12.79 -14.06
N THR A 262 4.01 11.66 -13.57
CA THR A 262 4.45 10.99 -12.35
C THR A 262 4.18 9.48 -12.44
N VAL A 263 5.05 8.65 -11.85
CA VAL A 263 4.83 7.19 -11.72
C VAL A 263 4.33 6.91 -10.32
N LEU A 264 3.08 6.50 -10.19
CA LEU A 264 2.42 6.20 -8.91
C LEU A 264 1.29 5.17 -9.11
N GLY A 265 0.74 4.66 -8.02
CA GLY A 265 -0.51 3.91 -8.03
C GLY A 265 -1.72 4.83 -8.22
N LEU A 266 -2.76 4.34 -8.88
CA LEU A 266 -3.97 5.09 -9.25
C LEU A 266 -4.56 5.98 -8.14
N PRO A 267 -4.68 5.53 -6.86
CA PRO A 267 -5.30 6.34 -5.82
C PRO A 267 -4.49 7.61 -5.48
N HIS A 268 -3.17 7.54 -5.59
CA HIS A 268 -2.29 8.58 -5.08
C HIS A 268 -2.44 9.93 -5.81
N PRO A 269 -2.28 10.02 -7.14
CA PRO A 269 -2.50 11.30 -7.83
C PRO A 269 -3.97 11.71 -7.77
N GLY A 270 -4.92 10.76 -7.85
CA GLY A 270 -6.35 11.05 -7.80
C GLY A 270 -6.81 11.77 -6.53
N GLN A 271 -6.17 11.50 -5.39
CA GLN A 271 -6.45 12.16 -4.11
C GLN A 271 -5.99 13.62 -4.07
N GLN A 272 -5.03 14.01 -4.90
CA GLN A 272 -4.47 15.36 -4.93
C GLN A 272 -5.16 16.27 -5.96
N PHE A 273 -6.03 15.73 -6.81
CA PHE A 273 -6.81 16.49 -7.76
C PHE A 273 -8.13 16.97 -7.13
N SER A 274 -8.49 18.24 -7.36
CA SER A 274 -9.81 18.72 -6.96
C SER A 274 -10.92 17.95 -7.68
N ALA A 275 -12.13 17.96 -7.14
CA ALA A 275 -13.27 17.31 -7.80
C ALA A 275 -13.50 17.85 -9.22
N ALA A 276 -13.28 19.15 -9.45
CA ALA A 276 -13.41 19.79 -10.75
C ALA A 276 -12.32 19.38 -11.74
N ASP A 277 -11.12 19.10 -11.24
CA ASP A 277 -9.96 18.74 -12.08
C ASP A 277 -9.78 17.23 -12.28
N ARG A 278 -10.52 16.40 -11.54
CA ARG A 278 -10.32 14.94 -11.53
C ARG A 278 -10.47 14.31 -12.91
N GLU A 279 -11.36 14.82 -13.73
CA GLU A 279 -11.57 14.33 -15.11
C GLU A 279 -10.37 14.64 -16.03
N ASP A 280 -9.52 15.59 -15.66
CA ASP A 280 -8.31 15.93 -16.41
C ASP A 280 -7.14 14.97 -16.15
N LEU A 281 -7.21 14.18 -15.05
CA LEU A 281 -6.23 13.14 -14.76
C LEU A 281 -6.40 11.96 -15.72
N ASP A 282 -5.29 11.51 -16.31
CA ASP A 282 -5.22 10.29 -17.10
C ASP A 282 -3.86 9.59 -16.88
N PHE A 283 -3.71 8.40 -17.42
CA PHE A 283 -2.46 7.66 -17.37
C PHE A 283 -2.18 6.90 -18.67
N PHE A 284 -0.95 6.48 -18.84
CA PHE A 284 -0.56 5.47 -19.82
C PHE A 284 0.35 4.42 -19.15
N PRO A 285 0.38 3.19 -19.69
CA PRO A 285 1.27 2.15 -19.18
C PRO A 285 2.72 2.59 -19.24
N PHE A 286 3.56 2.15 -18.29
CA PHE A 286 4.99 2.45 -18.36
C PHE A 286 5.55 1.92 -19.68
N PRO A 287 6.30 2.75 -20.46
CA PRO A 287 6.71 2.43 -21.81
C PRO A 287 7.60 1.18 -21.90
N GLU A 288 7.54 0.52 -23.04
CA GLU A 288 8.34 -0.65 -23.37
C GLU A 288 9.85 -0.30 -23.43
N ILE A 289 10.69 -1.19 -22.85
CA ILE A 289 12.15 -1.12 -22.94
C ILE A 289 12.66 -2.22 -23.88
N ASP A 290 12.34 -3.49 -23.55
CA ASP A 290 12.64 -4.63 -24.39
C ASP A 290 11.34 -5.18 -25.01
N PRO A 291 11.21 -5.20 -26.37
CA PRO A 291 10.04 -5.75 -27.03
C PRO A 291 9.72 -7.22 -26.67
N ALA A 292 10.72 -7.99 -26.23
CA ALA A 292 10.50 -9.38 -25.79
C ALA A 292 9.61 -9.46 -24.54
N HIS A 293 9.57 -8.40 -23.74
CA HIS A 293 8.75 -8.31 -22.51
C HIS A 293 7.54 -7.38 -22.69
N GLY A 294 7.62 -6.42 -23.58
CA GLY A 294 6.54 -5.51 -23.99
C GLY A 294 5.77 -4.92 -22.81
N GLN A 295 4.46 -5.07 -22.85
CA GLN A 295 3.49 -4.63 -21.83
C GLN A 295 2.89 -5.80 -21.02
N ASP A 296 3.52 -6.97 -21.02
CA ASP A 296 2.97 -8.22 -20.49
C ASP A 296 2.70 -8.18 -18.98
N ALA A 297 3.51 -7.43 -18.22
CA ALA A 297 3.35 -7.31 -16.78
C ALA A 297 2.84 -5.93 -16.36
N VAL A 298 1.94 -5.93 -15.38
CA VAL A 298 1.42 -4.74 -14.71
C VAL A 298 1.62 -4.88 -13.21
N GLU A 299 1.97 -3.79 -12.57
CA GLU A 299 2.00 -3.67 -11.14
C GLU A 299 0.62 -3.25 -10.66
N ALA A 300 -0.04 -4.13 -9.90
CA ALA A 300 -1.39 -3.92 -9.41
C ALA A 300 -1.55 -4.51 -7.99
N PRO A 301 -1.07 -3.80 -6.97
CA PRO A 301 -1.15 -4.26 -5.59
C PRO A 301 -2.59 -4.38 -5.09
N ILE A 302 -2.80 -5.36 -4.22
CA ILE A 302 -4.08 -5.67 -3.58
C ILE A 302 -3.96 -5.35 -2.09
N ASP A 303 -4.86 -4.53 -1.60
CA ASP A 303 -5.01 -4.23 -0.18
C ASP A 303 -6.25 -4.94 0.39
N GLY A 304 -6.23 -5.23 1.69
CA GLY A 304 -7.34 -5.93 2.33
C GLY A 304 -7.24 -5.97 3.85
N PHE A 305 -7.97 -6.90 4.43
CA PHE A 305 -8.10 -7.05 5.87
C PHE A 305 -7.68 -8.43 6.33
N LEU A 306 -7.00 -8.48 7.46
CA LEU A 306 -6.56 -9.71 8.10
C LEU A 306 -7.06 -9.79 9.53
N MET A 307 -7.22 -11.01 10.02
CA MET A 307 -7.55 -11.29 11.42
C MET A 307 -6.27 -11.60 12.20
N SER A 308 -6.05 -10.88 13.29
CA SER A 308 -4.93 -11.15 14.18
C SER A 308 -5.04 -12.53 14.84
N LYS A 309 -3.91 -13.21 15.05
CA LYS A 309 -3.86 -14.43 15.86
C LYS A 309 -4.34 -14.21 17.29
N LYS A 310 -4.15 -12.99 17.80
CA LYS A 310 -4.49 -12.56 19.15
C LYS A 310 -5.84 -11.81 19.24
N ALA A 311 -6.68 -11.92 18.23
CA ALA A 311 -8.02 -11.33 18.24
C ALA A 311 -8.79 -11.74 19.50
N LYS A 312 -9.32 -10.75 20.22
CA LYS A 312 -10.07 -10.92 21.46
C LYS A 312 -11.55 -11.18 21.18
N ASP A 313 -12.12 -10.42 20.25
CA ASP A 313 -13.47 -10.63 19.72
C ASP A 313 -13.40 -11.35 18.37
N ARG A 314 -13.20 -12.66 18.41
CA ARG A 314 -13.06 -13.49 17.22
C ARG A 314 -14.32 -13.54 16.37
N ASP A 315 -15.49 -13.58 17.00
CA ASP A 315 -16.78 -13.66 16.31
C ASP A 315 -17.14 -12.31 15.69
N GLY A 316 -16.88 -11.21 16.40
CA GLY A 316 -17.02 -9.86 15.84
C GLY A 316 -16.05 -9.62 14.67
N ALA A 317 -14.81 -10.11 14.76
CA ALA A 317 -13.82 -10.02 13.68
C ALA A 317 -14.28 -10.79 12.43
N LYS A 318 -14.79 -12.01 12.57
CA LYS A 318 -15.34 -12.80 11.45
C LYS A 318 -16.54 -12.13 10.80
N ASP A 319 -17.46 -11.62 11.59
CA ASP A 319 -18.64 -10.87 11.12
C ASP A 319 -18.21 -9.63 10.30
N LEU A 320 -17.25 -8.85 10.83
CA LEU A 320 -16.74 -7.66 10.13
C LEU A 320 -16.05 -8.06 8.81
N LEU A 321 -15.21 -9.09 8.83
CA LEU A 321 -14.52 -9.58 7.63
C LEU A 321 -15.52 -10.09 6.58
N THR A 322 -16.58 -10.78 7.01
CA THR A 322 -17.65 -11.24 6.12
C THR A 322 -18.38 -10.06 5.47
N PHE A 323 -18.69 -9.01 6.22
CA PHE A 323 -19.27 -7.80 5.65
C PHE A 323 -18.32 -7.11 4.66
N LEU A 324 -17.04 -6.98 5.02
CA LEU A 324 -16.04 -6.34 4.16
C LEU A 324 -15.79 -7.10 2.85
N ALA A 325 -16.07 -8.42 2.82
CA ALA A 325 -15.99 -9.22 1.60
C ALA A 325 -17.17 -9.00 0.63
N THR A 326 -18.18 -8.21 1.01
CA THR A 326 -19.38 -8.02 0.19
C THR A 326 -19.24 -6.89 -0.84
N PRO A 327 -19.92 -6.99 -2.00
CA PRO A 327 -20.00 -5.88 -2.96
C PRO A 327 -20.58 -4.59 -2.33
N GLU A 328 -21.48 -4.73 -1.36
CA GLU A 328 -22.07 -3.58 -0.64
C GLU A 328 -20.97 -2.74 0.04
N ALA A 329 -20.07 -3.38 0.76
CA ALA A 329 -18.98 -2.69 1.46
C ALA A 329 -18.02 -1.98 0.49
N GLU A 330 -17.64 -2.64 -0.60
CA GLU A 330 -16.79 -2.04 -1.63
C GLU A 330 -17.48 -0.86 -2.34
N ASN A 331 -18.76 -0.99 -2.70
CA ASN A 331 -19.54 0.08 -3.33
C ASN A 331 -19.65 1.33 -2.44
N ILE A 332 -19.84 1.15 -1.12
CA ILE A 332 -19.87 2.26 -0.16
C ILE A 332 -18.51 2.97 -0.14
N TYR A 333 -17.42 2.21 -0.07
CA TYR A 333 -16.06 2.75 -0.08
C TYR A 333 -15.78 3.52 -1.37
N LEU A 334 -16.01 2.90 -2.52
CA LEU A 334 -15.69 3.46 -3.84
C LEU A 334 -16.51 4.71 -4.18
N LYS A 335 -17.69 4.87 -3.59
CA LYS A 335 -18.46 6.11 -3.71
C LYS A 335 -17.72 7.33 -3.14
N SER A 336 -16.96 7.14 -2.07
CA SER A 336 -16.19 8.20 -1.41
C SER A 336 -14.74 8.26 -1.88
N ASP A 337 -14.17 7.14 -2.35
CA ASP A 337 -12.83 7.05 -2.97
C ASP A 337 -12.89 6.40 -4.36
N PRO A 338 -13.26 7.14 -5.41
CA PRO A 338 -13.36 6.61 -6.77
C PRO A 338 -11.99 6.44 -7.47
N ASN A 339 -10.92 6.23 -6.69
CA ASN A 339 -9.57 6.05 -7.23
C ASN A 339 -9.08 4.60 -7.12
N ASN A 340 -9.86 3.71 -6.51
CA ASN A 340 -9.58 2.30 -6.39
C ASN A 340 -10.53 1.45 -7.26
N ILE A 341 -10.24 0.17 -7.39
CA ILE A 341 -11.05 -0.79 -8.16
C ILE A 341 -11.47 -1.90 -7.19
N ALA A 342 -12.76 -2.25 -7.21
CA ALA A 342 -13.29 -3.37 -6.45
C ALA A 342 -12.65 -4.69 -6.87
N VAL A 343 -12.45 -5.57 -5.92
CA VAL A 343 -12.00 -6.95 -6.18
C VAL A 343 -13.17 -7.91 -6.35
N ASN A 344 -14.34 -7.59 -5.77
CA ASN A 344 -15.53 -8.40 -5.87
C ASN A 344 -16.27 -8.14 -7.19
N SER A 345 -16.51 -9.18 -7.98
CA SER A 345 -17.16 -9.08 -9.28
C SER A 345 -18.64 -8.63 -9.21
N GLY A 346 -19.26 -8.70 -8.04
CA GLY A 346 -20.61 -8.18 -7.78
C GLY A 346 -20.67 -6.67 -7.50
N ALA A 347 -19.53 -5.98 -7.44
CA ALA A 347 -19.49 -4.53 -7.23
C ALA A 347 -20.07 -3.76 -8.43
N ASP A 348 -20.67 -2.59 -8.16
CA ASP A 348 -21.29 -1.74 -9.20
C ASP A 348 -20.21 -1.01 -10.02
N THR A 349 -19.79 -1.65 -11.12
CA THR A 349 -18.84 -1.08 -12.08
C THR A 349 -19.48 -0.08 -13.05
N ALA A 350 -20.81 0.06 -13.08
CA ALA A 350 -21.49 1.03 -13.92
C ALA A 350 -21.16 2.47 -13.46
N ALA A 351 -21.00 2.65 -12.16
CA ALA A 351 -20.62 3.92 -11.54
C ALA A 351 -19.13 4.30 -11.74
N TYR A 352 -18.31 3.41 -12.30
CA TYR A 352 -16.90 3.66 -12.52
C TYR A 352 -16.64 4.85 -13.43
N THR A 353 -15.72 5.71 -13.02
CA THR A 353 -15.19 6.78 -13.85
C THR A 353 -14.49 6.24 -15.11
N PRO A 354 -14.32 7.04 -16.18
CA PRO A 354 -13.54 6.63 -17.34
C PRO A 354 -12.12 6.16 -16.97
N LEU A 355 -11.51 6.77 -15.95
CA LEU A 355 -10.18 6.43 -15.46
C LEU A 355 -10.17 5.04 -14.80
N GLN A 356 -11.14 4.73 -13.94
CA GLN A 356 -11.30 3.40 -13.36
C GLN A 356 -11.55 2.33 -14.44
N LYS A 357 -12.43 2.60 -15.41
CA LYS A 357 -12.67 1.67 -16.54
C LYS A 357 -11.40 1.42 -17.36
N LYS A 358 -10.56 2.43 -17.54
CA LYS A 358 -9.25 2.29 -18.19
C LYS A 358 -8.29 1.44 -17.35
N ALA A 359 -8.28 1.64 -16.05
CA ALA A 359 -7.45 0.87 -15.11
C ALA A 359 -7.85 -0.62 -15.06
N VAL A 360 -9.16 -0.92 -15.05
CA VAL A 360 -9.65 -2.30 -15.18
C VAL A 360 -9.15 -2.94 -16.47
N ARG A 361 -9.26 -2.25 -17.61
CA ARG A 361 -8.75 -2.78 -18.89
C ARG A 361 -7.24 -3.02 -18.88
N LEU A 362 -6.46 -2.15 -18.24
CA LEU A 362 -5.02 -2.32 -18.12
C LEU A 362 -4.69 -3.61 -17.35
N VAL A 363 -5.30 -3.80 -16.19
CA VAL A 363 -5.02 -4.96 -15.33
C VAL A 363 -5.58 -6.26 -15.93
N SER A 364 -6.80 -6.24 -16.47
CA SER A 364 -7.41 -7.44 -17.09
C SER A 364 -6.74 -7.87 -18.40
N GLY A 365 -6.07 -6.95 -19.08
CA GLY A 365 -5.28 -7.21 -20.29
C GLY A 365 -3.86 -7.71 -20.03
N ALA A 366 -3.39 -7.61 -18.78
CA ALA A 366 -2.04 -8.03 -18.40
C ALA A 366 -1.95 -9.57 -18.35
N LYS A 367 -0.84 -10.12 -18.84
CA LYS A 367 -0.55 -11.56 -18.71
C LYS A 367 -0.11 -11.91 -17.28
N GLN A 368 0.53 -10.96 -16.59
CA GLN A 368 1.13 -11.15 -15.28
C GLN A 368 0.95 -9.91 -14.40
N ILE A 369 0.78 -10.11 -13.11
CA ILE A 369 0.57 -9.03 -12.14
C ILE A 369 1.61 -9.15 -11.03
N SER A 370 2.40 -8.09 -10.84
CA SER A 370 3.25 -7.86 -9.68
C SER A 370 2.46 -7.11 -8.61
N GLN A 371 2.71 -7.41 -7.34
CA GLN A 371 2.07 -6.66 -6.25
C GLN A 371 2.77 -5.32 -6.00
N PHE A 372 4.05 -5.30 -5.90
CA PHE A 372 4.95 -4.15 -5.65
C PHE A 372 6.24 -4.67 -5.00
N LEU A 373 7.38 -4.02 -5.19
CA LEU A 373 8.66 -4.48 -4.64
C LEU A 373 8.55 -4.85 -3.15
N ASP A 374 8.04 -3.95 -2.33
CA ASP A 374 7.96 -4.17 -0.90
C ASP A 374 6.91 -5.20 -0.47
N ARG A 375 6.04 -5.63 -1.38
CA ARG A 375 4.99 -6.64 -1.17
C ARG A 375 5.37 -8.00 -1.76
N ASP A 376 6.19 -8.01 -2.80
CA ASP A 376 6.68 -9.23 -3.47
C ASP A 376 8.01 -9.74 -2.91
N THR A 377 8.62 -9.00 -1.96
CA THR A 377 9.81 -9.44 -1.22
C THR A 377 9.54 -9.57 0.29
N ARG A 378 10.54 -10.02 1.03
CA ARG A 378 10.48 -10.08 2.52
C ARG A 378 10.33 -8.68 3.11
N PRO A 379 9.45 -8.48 4.09
CA PRO A 379 9.23 -7.16 4.71
C PRO A 379 10.50 -6.54 5.32
N ASP A 380 11.34 -7.37 5.95
CA ASP A 380 12.60 -6.93 6.54
C ASP A 380 13.61 -6.48 5.47
N PHE A 381 13.73 -7.21 4.36
CA PHE A 381 14.58 -6.79 3.24
C PHE A 381 14.08 -5.48 2.60
N ALA A 382 12.78 -5.35 2.38
CA ALA A 382 12.21 -4.14 1.81
C ALA A 382 12.49 -2.91 2.69
N SER A 383 12.20 -3.00 4.00
CA SER A 383 12.27 -1.85 4.90
C SER A 383 13.69 -1.49 5.34
N THR A 384 14.58 -2.47 5.54
CA THR A 384 15.93 -2.20 6.07
C THR A 384 17.00 -2.08 4.98
N VAL A 385 16.75 -2.61 3.79
CA VAL A 385 17.73 -2.59 2.69
C VAL A 385 17.24 -1.76 1.52
N MET A 386 16.08 -2.08 0.93
CA MET A 386 15.71 -1.50 -0.34
C MET A 386 15.32 -0.02 -0.26
N ILE A 387 14.62 0.41 0.80
CA ILE A 387 14.34 1.85 1.04
C ILE A 387 15.65 2.64 1.04
N GLN A 388 16.62 2.22 1.87
CA GLN A 388 17.89 2.92 2.02
C GLN A 388 18.72 2.88 0.74
N ALA A 389 18.74 1.74 0.05
CA ALA A 389 19.51 1.57 -1.17
C ALA A 389 18.97 2.46 -2.31
N ILE A 390 17.67 2.54 -2.49
CA ILE A 390 17.05 3.39 -3.52
C ILE A 390 17.29 4.87 -3.18
N GLN A 391 17.09 5.29 -1.94
CA GLN A 391 17.38 6.67 -1.51
C GLN A 391 18.87 7.02 -1.65
N GLN A 392 19.77 6.06 -1.39
CA GLN A 392 21.20 6.24 -1.64
C GLN A 392 21.48 6.43 -3.13
N PHE A 393 20.86 5.61 -4.00
CA PHE A 393 20.99 5.75 -5.45
C PHE A 393 20.52 7.11 -5.95
N LEU A 394 19.38 7.60 -5.47
CA LEU A 394 18.85 8.92 -5.84
C LEU A 394 19.82 10.07 -5.47
N ASN A 395 20.59 9.91 -4.39
CA ASN A 395 21.59 10.88 -3.95
C ASN A 395 22.96 10.70 -4.58
N ARG A 396 23.34 9.47 -4.92
CA ARG A 396 24.67 9.09 -5.45
C ARG A 396 24.55 8.10 -6.61
N PRO A 397 24.02 8.51 -7.76
CA PRO A 397 23.69 7.60 -8.85
C PRO A 397 24.89 7.00 -9.59
N ASP A 398 26.10 7.50 -9.35
CA ASP A 398 27.29 7.07 -10.08
C ASP A 398 27.93 5.80 -9.51
N ASP A 399 27.69 5.45 -8.25
CA ASP A 399 28.24 4.25 -7.60
C ASP A 399 27.25 3.08 -7.64
N ILE A 400 26.87 2.64 -8.83
CA ILE A 400 25.95 1.50 -9.01
C ILE A 400 26.62 0.20 -8.54
N ASP A 401 27.90 -0.01 -8.80
CA ASP A 401 28.59 -1.23 -8.40
C ASP A 401 28.65 -1.39 -6.87
N GLY A 402 29.00 -0.34 -6.16
CA GLY A 402 28.97 -0.33 -4.70
C GLY A 402 27.57 -0.61 -4.16
N LEU A 403 26.56 0.09 -4.70
CA LEU A 403 25.17 -0.07 -4.32
C LEU A 403 24.67 -1.52 -4.45
N VAL A 404 24.81 -2.12 -5.64
CA VAL A 404 24.25 -3.47 -5.89
C VAL A 404 25.02 -4.57 -5.14
N ASN A 405 26.31 -4.36 -4.87
CA ASN A 405 27.11 -5.26 -4.03
C ASN A 405 26.65 -5.21 -2.57
N ASP A 406 26.34 -4.02 -2.05
CA ASP A 406 25.80 -3.86 -0.70
C ASP A 406 24.41 -4.48 -0.56
N ILE A 407 23.52 -4.27 -1.52
CA ILE A 407 22.20 -4.91 -1.54
C ILE A 407 22.36 -6.44 -1.55
N GLU A 408 23.22 -7.00 -2.41
CA GLU A 408 23.44 -8.44 -2.51
C GLU A 408 23.99 -9.03 -1.21
N ARG A 409 24.94 -8.36 -0.57
CA ARG A 409 25.52 -8.78 0.71
C ARG A 409 24.44 -8.86 1.79
N GLN A 410 23.61 -7.83 1.94
CA GLN A 410 22.54 -7.78 2.91
C GLN A 410 21.42 -8.78 2.60
N LYS A 411 21.07 -8.93 1.30
CA LYS A 411 20.12 -9.96 0.84
C LYS A 411 20.56 -11.35 1.29
N LYS A 412 21.83 -11.72 1.07
CA LYS A 412 22.36 -13.02 1.50
C LYS A 412 22.20 -13.24 3.00
N GLN A 413 22.49 -12.23 3.83
CA GLN A 413 22.31 -12.33 5.28
C GLN A 413 20.84 -12.53 5.69
N ILE A 414 19.92 -11.78 5.09
CA ILE A 414 18.51 -11.83 5.45
C ILE A 414 17.85 -13.13 4.96
N PHE A 415 18.11 -13.55 3.71
CA PHE A 415 17.45 -14.71 3.13
C PHE A 415 18.08 -16.06 3.55
N SER A 416 19.29 -16.06 4.11
CA SER A 416 19.89 -17.29 4.71
C SER A 416 19.47 -17.53 6.16
N ALA A 417 18.89 -16.57 6.83
CA ALA A 417 18.45 -16.64 8.24
C ALA A 417 17.04 -17.22 8.41
N THR A 418 16.59 -18.08 7.46
CA THR A 418 15.27 -18.75 7.49
C THR A 418 15.41 -20.20 7.94
#